data_bf14c00948aed86ae463ce46d0ff93e5
#
_entry.id   bf14c00948aed86ae463ce46d0ff93e5
#
_cell.length_a   1.000
_cell.length_b   1.000
_cell.length_c   1.000
_cell.angle_alpha   90.00
_cell.angle_beta   90.00
_cell.angle_gamma   90.00
#
_symmetry.space_group_name_H-M   'P 1'
#
loop_
_entity.id
_entity.type
_entity.pdbx_description
1 polymer ?
#
loop_
_entity_poly.entity_id
_entity_poly.type
_entity_poly.pdbx_seq_one_letter_code
_entity_poly.pdbx_strand_id
1 'polypeptide(L)'
;MSTADRRADWRDLVERRLPEAARRHRDWPVRLDHCFARILLDHACGGPWRDSIEPPAHANMPADTLERAITLGEAVLAGEADLSALNRRSLAWRGKLRIAPPPEILEADGFRLRRWTRGDGAAFAAINADPEVMAYFPTLFTEDVSRAQARRIDELFAEDGFGPWAVEQGGRFVGVVGAARMLHPLPFPGSEEPERSVELIWRLARDAWGQGLATRGARLALADLSARCAIDAVVALTAAGNRRSRAVMERLGMTFAGTFDHPAVPDGPLREHVLYRLDLPA
;
A
#
# COMPACT_ATOMS: atom_id res chain seq x y z
N MET A 1 -14.19 -32.80 23.18
CA MET A 1 -12.94 -32.83 22.39
C MET A 1 -11.91 -31.99 23.10
N SER A 2 -10.66 -32.47 23.18
CA SER A 2 -9.58 -31.70 23.80
C SER A 2 -9.13 -30.54 22.87
N THR A 3 -8.45 -29.53 23.43
CA THR A 3 -7.85 -28.47 22.66
C THR A 3 -6.82 -29.00 21.65
N ALA A 4 -6.15 -30.12 21.98
CA ALA A 4 -5.20 -30.78 21.09
C ALA A 4 -5.91 -31.37 19.86
N ASP A 5 -7.07 -32.00 20.06
CA ASP A 5 -7.90 -32.56 18.96
C ASP A 5 -8.34 -31.44 18.03
N ARG A 6 -8.80 -30.31 18.57
CA ARG A 6 -9.22 -29.15 17.76
C ARG A 6 -8.09 -28.51 16.95
N ARG A 7 -6.88 -28.49 17.49
CA ARG A 7 -5.71 -28.04 16.73
C ARG A 7 -5.32 -28.99 15.60
N ALA A 8 -5.57 -30.29 15.78
CA ALA A 8 -5.40 -31.26 14.71
C ALA A 8 -6.45 -31.07 13.60
N ASP A 9 -7.72 -30.86 13.99
CA ASP A 9 -8.81 -30.55 13.04
C ASP A 9 -8.51 -29.28 12.23
N TRP A 10 -8.02 -28.22 12.88
CA TRP A 10 -7.63 -26.98 12.21
C TRP A 10 -6.54 -27.23 11.14
N ARG A 11 -5.49 -27.95 11.50
CA ARG A 11 -4.42 -28.25 10.54
C ARG A 11 -4.93 -29.07 9.37
N ASP A 12 -5.71 -30.11 9.63
CA ASP A 12 -6.31 -30.92 8.56
C ASP A 12 -7.22 -30.09 7.65
N LEU A 13 -8.00 -29.19 8.21
CA LEU A 13 -8.88 -28.28 7.46
C LEU A 13 -8.10 -27.36 6.52
N VAL A 14 -7.08 -26.64 7.00
CA VAL A 14 -6.38 -25.63 6.22
C VAL A 14 -5.27 -26.18 5.32
N GLU A 15 -4.56 -27.25 5.74
CA GLU A 15 -3.44 -27.79 5.02
C GLU A 15 -3.85 -28.84 3.96
N ARG A 16 -4.99 -29.51 4.16
CA ARG A 16 -5.45 -30.59 3.28
C ARG A 16 -6.83 -30.33 2.67
N ARG A 17 -7.89 -30.21 3.47
CA ARG A 17 -9.28 -30.27 3.00
C ARG A 17 -9.64 -29.04 2.13
N LEU A 18 -9.31 -27.84 2.55
CA LEU A 18 -9.56 -26.62 1.77
C LEU A 18 -8.73 -26.55 0.48
N PRO A 19 -7.41 -26.82 0.48
CA PRO A 19 -6.64 -26.93 -0.77
C PRO A 19 -7.14 -28.00 -1.73
N GLU A 20 -7.58 -29.16 -1.23
CA GLU A 20 -8.17 -30.22 -2.08
C GLU A 20 -9.52 -29.78 -2.69
N ALA A 21 -10.37 -29.13 -1.91
CA ALA A 21 -11.62 -28.55 -2.42
C ALA A 21 -11.37 -27.49 -3.49
N ALA A 22 -10.37 -26.63 -3.30
CA ALA A 22 -9.99 -25.59 -4.25
C ALA A 22 -9.56 -26.12 -5.63
N ARG A 23 -9.11 -27.37 -5.74
CA ARG A 23 -8.80 -28.03 -7.04
C ARG A 23 -10.07 -28.27 -7.86
N ARG A 24 -11.23 -28.43 -7.18
CA ARG A 24 -12.52 -28.67 -7.80
C ARG A 24 -13.31 -27.37 -8.04
N HIS A 25 -13.11 -26.37 -7.17
CA HIS A 25 -13.76 -25.06 -7.25
C HIS A 25 -12.86 -24.05 -7.97
N ARG A 26 -12.97 -23.98 -9.32
CA ARG A 26 -12.13 -23.10 -10.15
C ARG A 26 -12.37 -21.59 -9.90
N ASP A 27 -13.53 -21.25 -9.37
CA ASP A 27 -13.98 -19.91 -9.00
C ASP A 27 -13.43 -19.42 -7.64
N TRP A 28 -12.84 -20.31 -6.84
CA TRP A 28 -12.25 -19.91 -5.56
C TRP A 28 -11.04 -19.00 -5.75
N PRO A 29 -10.95 -17.89 -4.96
CA PRO A 29 -9.93 -16.85 -5.16
C PRO A 29 -8.53 -17.25 -4.67
N VAL A 30 -8.41 -18.32 -3.87
CA VAL A 30 -7.17 -18.80 -3.27
C VAL A 30 -7.02 -20.31 -3.39
N ARG A 31 -5.77 -20.79 -3.33
CA ARG A 31 -5.42 -22.21 -3.55
C ARG A 31 -4.52 -22.77 -2.44
N LEU A 32 -3.81 -21.89 -1.71
CA LEU A 32 -2.76 -22.29 -0.80
C LEU A 32 -3.23 -22.26 0.66
N ASP A 33 -2.73 -23.17 1.47
CA ASP A 33 -3.02 -23.38 2.88
C ASP A 33 -2.95 -22.09 3.71
N HIS A 34 -1.84 -21.34 3.59
CA HIS A 34 -1.63 -20.08 4.31
C HIS A 34 -2.65 -18.99 3.90
N CYS A 35 -3.19 -19.05 2.67
CA CYS A 35 -4.26 -18.14 2.25
C CYS A 35 -5.57 -18.45 2.96
N PHE A 36 -5.93 -19.74 3.06
CA PHE A 36 -7.11 -20.17 3.81
C PHE A 36 -6.96 -19.85 5.29
N ALA A 37 -5.81 -20.21 5.90
CA ALA A 37 -5.53 -19.89 7.30
C ALA A 37 -5.67 -18.38 7.58
N ARG A 38 -5.11 -17.52 6.72
CA ARG A 38 -5.24 -16.06 6.83
C ARG A 38 -6.70 -15.63 6.84
N ILE A 39 -7.48 -16.07 5.84
CA ILE A 39 -8.89 -15.65 5.69
C ILE A 39 -9.70 -16.04 6.93
N LEU A 40 -9.59 -17.30 7.34
CA LEU A 40 -10.39 -17.83 8.46
C LEU A 40 -9.99 -17.17 9.79
N LEU A 41 -8.69 -16.96 10.02
CA LEU A 41 -8.21 -16.31 11.24
C LEU A 41 -8.58 -14.83 11.29
N ASP A 42 -8.46 -14.09 10.18
CA ASP A 42 -8.87 -12.69 10.13
C ASP A 42 -10.35 -12.54 10.49
N HIS A 43 -11.21 -13.41 9.97
CA HIS A 43 -12.63 -13.39 10.31
C HIS A 43 -12.93 -13.81 11.75
N ALA A 44 -12.21 -14.81 12.27
CA ALA A 44 -12.34 -15.23 13.66
C ALA A 44 -11.89 -14.14 14.65
N CYS A 45 -10.97 -13.26 14.24
CA CYS A 45 -10.48 -12.15 15.05
C CYS A 45 -11.24 -10.84 14.79
N GLY A 46 -12.04 -10.74 13.71
CA GLY A 46 -12.71 -9.50 13.31
C GLY A 46 -11.78 -8.45 12.70
N GLY A 47 -10.58 -8.83 12.28
CA GLY A 47 -9.52 -7.99 11.72
C GLY A 47 -8.28 -8.83 11.39
N PRO A 48 -7.14 -8.23 11.02
CA PRO A 48 -5.92 -8.98 10.78
C PRO A 48 -5.54 -9.79 12.04
N TRP A 49 -5.41 -11.11 11.91
CA TRP A 49 -5.20 -12.00 13.06
C TRP A 49 -3.94 -11.68 13.87
N ARG A 50 -2.90 -11.11 13.24
CA ARG A 50 -1.65 -10.72 13.91
C ARG A 50 -1.82 -9.60 14.93
N ASP A 51 -2.90 -8.84 14.87
CA ASP A 51 -3.22 -7.80 15.83
C ASP A 51 -3.72 -8.41 17.17
N SER A 52 -4.12 -9.69 17.14
CA SER A 52 -4.78 -10.37 18.27
C SER A 52 -4.09 -11.66 18.72
N ILE A 53 -3.21 -12.23 17.87
CA ILE A 53 -2.58 -13.53 18.12
C ILE A 53 -1.09 -13.44 17.82
N GLU A 54 -0.26 -13.73 18.82
CA GLU A 54 1.19 -13.86 18.67
C GLU A 54 1.56 -14.99 17.70
N PRO A 55 2.49 -14.77 16.76
CA PRO A 55 3.01 -15.85 15.93
C PRO A 55 3.77 -16.93 16.74
N PRO A 56 3.71 -18.20 16.38
CA PRO A 56 2.89 -18.76 15.30
C PRO A 56 1.42 -18.98 15.73
N ALA A 57 0.48 -18.57 14.91
CA ALA A 57 -0.96 -18.59 15.23
C ALA A 57 -1.47 -19.96 15.67
N HIS A 58 -1.02 -21.05 15.02
CA HIS A 58 -1.45 -22.42 15.33
C HIS A 58 -1.12 -22.86 16.78
N ALA A 59 -0.11 -22.27 17.40
CA ALA A 59 0.29 -22.56 18.78
C ALA A 59 -0.39 -21.63 19.80
N ASN A 60 -0.58 -20.34 19.43
CA ASN A 60 -0.98 -19.28 20.34
C ASN A 60 -2.46 -18.88 20.24
N MET A 61 -3.19 -19.47 19.31
CA MET A 61 -4.61 -19.17 19.07
C MET A 61 -5.48 -19.54 20.28
N PRO A 62 -6.29 -18.60 20.81
CA PRO A 62 -7.29 -18.88 21.85
C PRO A 62 -8.30 -19.95 21.41
N ALA A 63 -8.83 -20.73 22.35
CA ALA A 63 -9.72 -21.85 22.03
C ALA A 63 -11.03 -21.42 21.35
N ASP A 64 -11.56 -20.29 21.74
CA ASP A 64 -12.78 -19.71 21.14
C ASP A 64 -12.54 -19.20 19.71
N THR A 65 -11.37 -18.59 19.46
CA THR A 65 -10.96 -18.15 18.13
C THR A 65 -10.73 -19.34 17.20
N LEU A 66 -10.08 -20.39 17.72
CA LEU A 66 -9.90 -21.66 17.01
C LEU A 66 -11.25 -22.28 16.58
N GLU A 67 -12.20 -22.31 17.49
CA GLU A 67 -13.54 -22.83 17.20
C GLU A 67 -14.27 -22.03 16.13
N ARG A 68 -14.26 -20.69 16.23
CA ARG A 68 -14.84 -19.81 15.20
C ARG A 68 -14.18 -20.02 13.84
N ALA A 69 -12.85 -20.14 13.79
CA ALA A 69 -12.13 -20.34 12.55
C ALA A 69 -12.42 -21.70 11.90
N ILE A 70 -12.52 -22.79 12.69
CA ILE A 70 -12.91 -24.11 12.18
C ILE A 70 -14.36 -24.08 11.66
N THR A 71 -15.29 -23.55 12.44
CA THR A 71 -16.71 -23.45 12.04
C THR A 71 -16.86 -22.70 10.72
N LEU A 72 -16.16 -21.60 10.55
CA LEU A 72 -16.20 -20.84 9.30
C LEU A 72 -15.60 -21.64 8.13
N GLY A 73 -14.52 -22.36 8.34
CA GLY A 73 -13.91 -23.20 7.29
C GLY A 73 -14.79 -24.37 6.86
N GLU A 74 -15.52 -24.98 7.81
CA GLU A 74 -16.53 -26.00 7.50
C GLU A 74 -17.71 -25.42 6.69
N ALA A 75 -18.18 -24.22 7.05
CA ALA A 75 -19.20 -23.50 6.29
C ALA A 75 -18.75 -23.18 4.85
N VAL A 76 -17.48 -22.86 4.64
CA VAL A 76 -16.91 -22.68 3.29
C VAL A 76 -16.93 -23.99 2.50
N LEU A 77 -16.53 -25.11 3.12
CA LEU A 77 -16.57 -26.43 2.47
C LEU A 77 -18.00 -26.89 2.14
N ALA A 78 -18.96 -26.54 2.99
CA ALA A 78 -20.37 -26.84 2.77
C ALA A 78 -21.04 -25.92 1.72
N GLY A 79 -20.35 -24.86 1.27
CA GLY A 79 -20.92 -23.84 0.38
C GLY A 79 -21.90 -22.86 1.07
N GLU A 80 -21.92 -22.86 2.39
CA GLU A 80 -22.75 -21.99 3.23
C GLU A 80 -22.11 -20.61 3.44
N ALA A 81 -20.81 -20.49 3.22
CA ALA A 81 -20.05 -19.24 3.29
C ALA A 81 -19.33 -18.95 1.97
N ASP A 82 -19.48 -17.73 1.46
CA ASP A 82 -18.81 -17.25 0.25
C ASP A 82 -17.35 -16.92 0.52
N LEU A 83 -16.45 -17.83 0.11
CA LEU A 83 -15.01 -17.66 0.26
C LEU A 83 -14.48 -16.40 -0.44
N SER A 84 -15.09 -16.00 -1.57
CA SER A 84 -14.68 -14.80 -2.30
C SER A 84 -15.03 -13.53 -1.52
N ALA A 85 -16.20 -13.47 -0.88
CA ALA A 85 -16.56 -12.38 0.01
C ALA A 85 -15.67 -12.33 1.26
N LEU A 86 -15.39 -13.49 1.87
CA LEU A 86 -14.49 -13.61 3.02
C LEU A 86 -13.08 -13.13 2.66
N ASN A 87 -12.55 -13.55 1.50
CA ASN A 87 -11.23 -13.12 1.05
C ASN A 87 -11.18 -11.60 0.78
N ARG A 88 -12.20 -11.03 0.13
CA ARG A 88 -12.28 -9.57 -0.08
C ARG A 88 -12.24 -8.82 1.24
N ARG A 89 -13.00 -9.25 2.24
CA ARG A 89 -13.03 -8.60 3.55
C ARG A 89 -11.71 -8.74 4.31
N SER A 90 -11.06 -9.91 4.29
CA SER A 90 -9.73 -10.13 4.86
C SER A 90 -8.68 -9.24 4.19
N LEU A 91 -8.72 -9.10 2.85
CA LEU A 91 -7.84 -8.21 2.11
C LEU A 91 -8.13 -6.74 2.42
N ALA A 92 -9.41 -6.36 2.61
CA ALA A 92 -9.81 -5.00 3.00
C ALA A 92 -9.21 -4.62 4.36
N TRP A 93 -9.38 -5.46 5.37
CA TRP A 93 -8.77 -5.23 6.70
C TRP A 93 -7.26 -5.04 6.66
N ARG A 94 -6.58 -5.64 5.67
CA ARG A 94 -5.13 -5.54 5.45
C ARG A 94 -4.73 -4.43 4.48
N GLY A 95 -5.69 -3.62 3.99
CA GLY A 95 -5.45 -2.62 2.97
C GLY A 95 -4.91 -3.19 1.66
N LYS A 96 -5.25 -4.47 1.35
CA LYS A 96 -4.78 -5.20 0.14
C LYS A 96 -5.92 -5.52 -0.84
N LEU A 97 -7.12 -5.03 -0.60
CA LEU A 97 -8.25 -5.27 -1.51
C LEU A 97 -8.04 -4.47 -2.80
N ARG A 98 -8.09 -5.18 -3.92
CA ARG A 98 -8.16 -4.60 -5.26
C ARG A 98 -9.58 -4.83 -5.77
N ILE A 99 -10.33 -3.76 -5.97
CA ILE A 99 -11.70 -3.83 -6.51
C ILE A 99 -11.64 -4.03 -8.03
N ALA A 100 -10.67 -3.36 -8.68
CA ALA A 100 -10.38 -3.48 -10.10
C ALA A 100 -8.87 -3.34 -10.36
N PRO A 101 -8.34 -3.86 -11.48
CA PRO A 101 -6.96 -3.60 -11.86
C PRO A 101 -6.74 -2.09 -12.05
N PRO A 102 -5.51 -1.59 -11.83
CA PRO A 102 -5.20 -0.18 -12.08
C PRO A 102 -5.39 0.13 -13.57
N PRO A 103 -5.98 1.27 -13.93
CA PRO A 103 -6.07 1.69 -15.32
C PRO A 103 -4.67 1.97 -15.88
N GLU A 104 -4.55 2.02 -17.20
CA GLU A 104 -3.30 2.41 -17.85
C GLU A 104 -3.07 3.93 -17.76
N ILE A 105 -4.15 4.71 -17.75
CA ILE A 105 -4.13 6.18 -17.79
C ILE A 105 -5.27 6.72 -16.93
N LEU A 106 -4.97 7.81 -16.22
CA LEU A 106 -5.94 8.70 -15.57
C LEU A 106 -5.82 10.08 -16.23
N GLU A 107 -6.87 10.51 -16.93
CA GLU A 107 -6.88 11.77 -17.66
C GLU A 107 -7.27 12.95 -16.77
N ALA A 108 -6.61 14.08 -16.97
CA ALA A 108 -6.94 15.36 -16.37
C ALA A 108 -6.74 16.49 -17.38
N ASP A 109 -7.37 17.65 -17.14
CA ASP A 109 -7.17 18.82 -17.99
C ASP A 109 -5.71 19.28 -17.95
N GLY A 110 -5.07 19.29 -19.13
CA GLY A 110 -3.70 19.74 -19.34
C GLY A 110 -2.58 18.78 -18.92
N PHE A 111 -2.89 17.60 -18.38
CA PHE A 111 -1.92 16.54 -18.07
C PHE A 111 -2.63 15.19 -17.90
N ARG A 112 -1.84 14.11 -17.85
CA ARG A 112 -2.35 12.79 -17.47
C ARG A 112 -1.39 12.08 -16.52
N LEU A 113 -1.93 11.15 -15.75
CA LEU A 113 -1.17 10.17 -15.00
C LEU A 113 -1.23 8.85 -15.78
N ARG A 114 -0.09 8.23 -16.07
CA ARG A 114 -0.03 6.99 -16.82
C ARG A 114 0.94 6.00 -16.20
N ARG A 115 0.85 4.75 -16.62
CA ARG A 115 1.85 3.75 -16.27
C ARG A 115 3.21 4.14 -16.81
N TRP A 116 4.24 3.63 -16.17
CA TRP A 116 5.62 3.90 -16.56
C TRP A 116 5.98 3.18 -17.86
N THR A 117 6.87 3.79 -18.62
CA THR A 117 7.45 3.21 -19.83
C THR A 117 8.97 3.10 -19.67
N ARG A 118 9.60 2.27 -20.48
CA ARG A 118 11.06 2.15 -20.49
C ARG A 118 11.79 3.48 -20.77
N GLY A 119 11.14 4.37 -21.51
CA GLY A 119 11.70 5.68 -21.86
C GLY A 119 11.76 6.67 -20.69
N ASP A 120 10.92 6.51 -19.67
CA ASP A 120 10.80 7.47 -18.57
C ASP A 120 12.02 7.47 -17.65
N GLY A 121 12.78 6.37 -17.60
CA GLY A 121 13.94 6.26 -16.71
C GLY A 121 15.00 7.33 -16.93
N ALA A 122 15.24 7.76 -18.18
CA ALA A 122 16.21 8.83 -18.48
C ALA A 122 15.68 10.20 -18.04
N ALA A 123 14.40 10.50 -18.31
CA ALA A 123 13.77 11.75 -17.90
C ALA A 123 13.67 11.84 -16.36
N PHE A 124 13.35 10.73 -15.70
CA PHE A 124 13.35 10.66 -14.23
C PHE A 124 14.74 10.84 -13.63
N ALA A 125 15.79 10.31 -14.27
CA ALA A 125 17.15 10.53 -13.85
C ALA A 125 17.57 12.01 -13.94
N ALA A 126 17.15 12.70 -14.99
CA ALA A 126 17.39 14.15 -15.12
C ALA A 126 16.70 14.95 -14.00
N ILE A 127 15.48 14.58 -13.61
CA ILE A 127 14.78 15.20 -12.47
C ILE A 127 15.54 14.92 -11.15
N ASN A 128 16.00 13.71 -10.93
CA ASN A 128 16.72 13.30 -9.72
C ASN A 128 18.15 13.83 -9.65
N ALA A 129 18.70 14.32 -10.74
CA ALA A 129 19.98 14.99 -10.81
C ALA A 129 19.90 16.52 -10.63
N ASP A 130 18.69 17.10 -10.66
CA ASP A 130 18.49 18.55 -10.46
C ASP A 130 18.61 18.90 -8.96
N PRO A 131 19.61 19.73 -8.56
CA PRO A 131 19.82 20.07 -7.15
C PRO A 131 18.64 20.82 -6.50
N GLU A 132 17.85 21.58 -7.26
CA GLU A 132 16.69 22.29 -6.72
C GLU A 132 15.52 21.32 -6.46
N VAL A 133 15.34 20.32 -7.32
CA VAL A 133 14.35 19.27 -7.10
C VAL A 133 14.71 18.42 -5.90
N MET A 134 15.99 18.10 -5.76
CA MET A 134 16.51 17.23 -4.71
C MET A 134 16.98 17.98 -3.47
N ALA A 135 16.69 19.28 -3.35
CA ALA A 135 17.16 20.13 -2.25
C ALA A 135 16.77 19.61 -0.83
N TYR A 136 15.75 18.78 -0.74
CA TYR A 136 15.27 18.17 0.52
C TYR A 136 15.54 16.67 0.59
N PHE A 137 16.46 16.16 -0.21
CA PHE A 137 16.97 14.79 -0.17
C PHE A 137 18.43 14.80 0.29
N PRO A 138 18.90 13.76 0.99
CA PRO A 138 20.29 13.71 1.48
C PRO A 138 21.35 13.75 0.37
N THR A 139 21.00 13.21 -0.81
CA THR A 139 21.92 13.11 -1.95
C THR A 139 21.13 13.20 -3.27
N LEU A 140 21.82 13.59 -4.34
CA LEU A 140 21.33 13.41 -5.69
C LEU A 140 21.38 11.92 -6.07
N PHE A 141 20.49 11.47 -6.93
CA PHE A 141 20.53 10.11 -7.42
C PHE A 141 21.27 10.01 -8.74
N THR A 142 22.06 8.95 -8.87
CA THR A 142 22.70 8.62 -10.15
C THR A 142 21.65 8.15 -11.18
N GLU A 143 22.04 8.10 -12.44
CA GLU A 143 21.17 7.60 -13.50
C GLU A 143 20.76 6.15 -13.25
N ASP A 144 21.69 5.29 -12.83
CA ASP A 144 21.40 3.88 -12.54
C ASP A 144 20.40 3.69 -11.40
N VAL A 145 20.56 4.46 -10.30
CA VAL A 145 19.62 4.46 -9.17
C VAL A 145 18.24 4.92 -9.64
N SER A 146 18.18 5.98 -10.42
CA SER A 146 16.92 6.52 -10.93
C SER A 146 16.21 5.56 -11.87
N ARG A 147 16.93 4.88 -12.77
CA ARG A 147 16.39 3.85 -13.66
C ARG A 147 15.91 2.62 -12.89
N ALA A 148 16.63 2.21 -11.85
CA ALA A 148 16.21 1.12 -10.98
C ALA A 148 14.93 1.48 -10.21
N GLN A 149 14.83 2.71 -9.67
CA GLN A 149 13.61 3.21 -9.05
C GLN A 149 12.42 3.23 -10.02
N ALA A 150 12.60 3.72 -11.26
CA ALA A 150 11.54 3.76 -12.25
C ALA A 150 10.96 2.36 -12.53
N ARG A 151 11.82 1.35 -12.68
CA ARG A 151 11.38 -0.05 -12.84
C ARG A 151 10.62 -0.54 -11.60
N ARG A 152 11.16 -0.30 -10.41
CA ARG A 152 10.53 -0.73 -9.16
C ARG A 152 9.16 -0.09 -8.96
N ILE A 153 9.01 1.18 -9.31
CA ILE A 153 7.73 1.90 -9.20
C ILE A 153 6.66 1.25 -10.08
N ASP A 154 6.98 0.84 -11.31
CA ASP A 154 6.00 0.19 -12.17
C ASP A 154 5.60 -1.21 -11.66
N GLU A 155 6.54 -1.96 -11.05
CA GLU A 155 6.26 -3.24 -10.42
C GLU A 155 5.22 -3.14 -9.28
N LEU A 156 5.20 -2.02 -8.53
CA LEU A 156 4.24 -1.80 -7.44
C LEU A 156 2.79 -1.89 -7.91
N PHE A 157 2.49 -1.45 -9.13
CA PHE A 157 1.14 -1.58 -9.69
C PHE A 157 0.70 -3.03 -9.85
N ALA A 158 1.63 -3.93 -10.18
CA ALA A 158 1.32 -5.36 -10.28
C ALA A 158 1.20 -6.00 -8.88
N GLU A 159 2.04 -5.58 -7.93
CA GLU A 159 2.09 -6.15 -6.58
C GLU A 159 0.94 -5.65 -5.70
N ASP A 160 0.77 -4.33 -5.61
CA ASP A 160 -0.16 -3.67 -4.69
C ASP A 160 -1.49 -3.27 -5.34
N GLY A 161 -1.55 -3.20 -6.68
CA GLY A 161 -2.70 -2.70 -7.43
C GLY A 161 -2.73 -1.17 -7.54
N PHE A 162 -1.77 -0.49 -6.95
CA PHE A 162 -1.54 0.94 -7.04
C PHE A 162 -0.05 1.23 -6.97
N GLY A 163 0.32 2.42 -7.43
CA GLY A 163 1.72 2.86 -7.42
C GLY A 163 1.80 4.35 -7.75
N PRO A 164 2.99 4.94 -7.64
CA PRO A 164 3.24 6.29 -8.12
C PRO A 164 3.21 6.34 -9.65
N TRP A 165 2.33 7.16 -10.19
CA TRP A 165 2.11 7.36 -11.61
C TRP A 165 3.18 8.23 -12.25
N ALA A 166 3.53 7.95 -13.50
CA ALA A 166 4.25 8.88 -14.35
C ALA A 166 3.33 10.06 -14.72
N VAL A 167 3.77 11.28 -14.46
CA VAL A 167 3.05 12.51 -14.86
C VAL A 167 3.51 12.90 -16.25
N GLU A 168 2.57 12.99 -17.17
CA GLU A 168 2.82 13.44 -18.54
C GLU A 168 2.08 14.73 -18.84
N GLN A 169 2.78 15.71 -19.38
CA GLN A 169 2.23 17.01 -19.82
C GLN A 169 2.79 17.36 -21.20
N GLY A 170 1.90 17.65 -22.15
CA GLY A 170 2.30 17.95 -23.53
C GLY A 170 3.10 16.84 -24.21
N GLY A 171 2.81 15.56 -23.91
CA GLY A 171 3.53 14.39 -24.43
C GLY A 171 4.90 14.15 -23.79
N ARG A 172 5.28 14.90 -22.76
CA ARG A 172 6.57 14.80 -22.06
C ARG A 172 6.38 14.30 -20.63
N PHE A 173 7.23 13.36 -20.20
CA PHE A 173 7.33 12.98 -18.80
C PHE A 173 7.85 14.17 -17.98
N VAL A 174 7.10 14.56 -16.95
CA VAL A 174 7.44 15.71 -16.10
C VAL A 174 7.55 15.35 -14.62
N GLY A 175 7.45 14.07 -14.27
CA GLY A 175 7.66 13.62 -12.90
C GLY A 175 6.79 12.47 -12.45
N VAL A 176 6.66 12.32 -11.15
CA VAL A 176 5.94 11.24 -10.48
C VAL A 176 4.97 11.78 -9.45
N VAL A 177 3.77 11.21 -9.37
CA VAL A 177 2.76 11.49 -8.33
C VAL A 177 1.97 10.22 -8.05
N GLY A 178 1.71 9.90 -6.79
CA GLY A 178 0.84 8.77 -6.42
C GLY A 178 1.17 8.19 -5.07
N ALA A 179 0.67 6.99 -4.81
CA ALA A 179 0.78 6.33 -3.52
C ALA A 179 1.62 5.06 -3.60
N ALA A 180 2.38 4.78 -2.56
CA ALA A 180 3.14 3.53 -2.40
C ALA A 180 3.07 3.04 -0.96
N ARG A 181 3.16 1.72 -0.75
CA ARG A 181 3.33 1.19 0.61
C ARG A 181 4.71 1.55 1.13
N MET A 182 4.76 1.93 2.39
CA MET A 182 6.03 2.10 3.08
C MET A 182 6.67 0.72 3.32
N LEU A 183 7.92 0.58 2.91
CA LEU A 183 8.64 -0.69 3.02
C LEU A 183 9.35 -0.86 4.36
N HIS A 184 9.57 0.23 5.07
CA HIS A 184 10.30 0.25 6.34
C HIS A 184 9.57 1.11 7.36
N PRO A 185 9.51 0.68 8.63
CA PRO A 185 8.95 1.49 9.70
C PRO A 185 9.80 2.76 9.88
N LEU A 186 9.11 3.88 10.07
CA LEU A 186 9.70 5.14 10.47
C LEU A 186 9.22 5.49 11.89
N PRO A 187 9.98 6.26 12.69
CA PRO A 187 9.68 6.52 14.09
C PRO A 187 8.58 7.58 14.28
N PHE A 188 7.41 7.36 13.69
CA PHE A 188 6.21 8.20 13.89
C PHE A 188 5.03 7.32 14.36
N PRO A 189 3.99 7.91 14.98
CA PRO A 189 2.81 7.15 15.42
C PRO A 189 2.16 6.36 14.26
N GLY A 190 1.94 5.06 14.46
CA GLY A 190 1.36 4.18 13.46
C GLY A 190 2.35 3.60 12.44
N SER A 191 3.66 3.79 12.65
CA SER A 191 4.70 3.26 11.76
C SER A 191 5.13 1.83 12.11
N GLU A 192 4.61 1.24 13.16
CA GLU A 192 4.95 -0.11 13.64
C GLU A 192 4.52 -1.20 12.64
N GLU A 193 3.55 -0.89 11.78
CA GLU A 193 3.05 -1.77 10.73
C GLU A 193 3.22 -1.11 9.34
N PRO A 194 4.45 -1.07 8.81
CA PRO A 194 4.75 -0.37 7.57
C PRO A 194 3.96 -0.91 6.36
N GLU A 195 3.62 -2.19 6.35
CA GLU A 195 2.79 -2.80 5.28
C GLU A 195 1.35 -2.26 5.26
N ARG A 196 0.90 -1.59 6.31
CA ARG A 196 -0.40 -0.91 6.39
C ARG A 196 -0.32 0.57 6.05
N SER A 197 0.87 1.16 6.18
CA SER A 197 1.09 2.57 5.89
C SER A 197 1.27 2.80 4.40
N VAL A 198 0.47 3.69 3.83
CA VAL A 198 0.53 4.10 2.43
C VAL A 198 0.97 5.55 2.38
N GLU A 199 2.11 5.78 1.73
CA GLU A 199 2.68 7.13 1.56
C GLU A 199 2.23 7.72 0.23
N LEU A 200 1.74 8.96 0.26
CA LEU A 200 1.46 9.77 -0.92
C LEU A 200 2.70 10.60 -1.26
N ILE A 201 3.20 10.42 -2.47
CA ILE A 201 4.46 11.03 -2.92
C ILE A 201 4.27 11.86 -4.18
N TRP A 202 5.14 12.86 -4.36
CA TRP A 202 5.27 13.65 -5.61
C TRP A 202 6.70 14.16 -5.77
N ARG A 203 7.16 14.16 -7.02
CA ARG A 203 8.41 14.76 -7.45
C ARG A 203 8.29 15.18 -8.91
N LEU A 204 8.35 16.47 -9.18
CA LEU A 204 8.17 17.04 -10.51
C LEU A 204 9.42 17.78 -10.96
N ALA A 205 9.65 17.78 -12.28
CA ALA A 205 10.64 18.63 -12.92
C ALA A 205 10.40 20.09 -12.56
N ARG A 206 11.46 20.87 -12.45
CA ARG A 206 11.40 22.27 -12.00
C ARG A 206 10.52 23.14 -12.89
N ASP A 207 10.57 22.94 -14.20
CA ASP A 207 9.76 23.66 -15.17
C ASP A 207 8.24 23.31 -15.14
N ALA A 208 7.89 22.25 -14.45
CA ALA A 208 6.51 21.85 -14.18
C ALA A 208 5.95 22.39 -12.84
N TRP A 209 6.75 23.12 -12.05
CA TRP A 209 6.31 23.70 -10.79
C TRP A 209 5.39 24.91 -10.98
N GLY A 210 4.64 25.28 -9.94
CA GLY A 210 3.73 26.42 -9.96
C GLY A 210 2.43 26.23 -10.74
N GLN A 211 2.28 25.12 -11.46
CA GLN A 211 1.11 24.81 -12.31
C GLN A 211 0.05 23.96 -11.60
N GLY A 212 0.22 23.69 -10.31
CA GLY A 212 -0.71 22.89 -9.51
C GLY A 212 -0.69 21.38 -9.80
N LEU A 213 0.23 20.89 -10.64
CA LEU A 213 0.29 19.48 -11.07
C LEU A 213 0.42 18.52 -9.90
N ALA A 214 1.25 18.81 -8.88
CA ALA A 214 1.39 17.96 -7.70
C ALA A 214 0.05 17.78 -6.96
N THR A 215 -0.67 18.88 -6.69
CA THR A 215 -1.95 18.83 -5.98
C THR A 215 -3.04 18.15 -6.81
N ARG A 216 -3.16 18.51 -8.11
CA ARG A 216 -4.16 17.95 -9.02
C ARG A 216 -3.90 16.47 -9.30
N GLY A 217 -2.65 16.11 -9.54
CA GLY A 217 -2.23 14.73 -9.74
C GLY A 217 -2.45 13.87 -8.51
N ALA A 218 -2.10 14.38 -7.31
CA ALA A 218 -2.34 13.67 -6.06
C ALA A 218 -3.85 13.44 -5.81
N ARG A 219 -4.72 14.44 -6.07
CA ARG A 219 -6.18 14.26 -5.99
C ARG A 219 -6.69 13.18 -6.94
N LEU A 220 -6.20 13.17 -8.17
CA LEU A 220 -6.57 12.17 -9.18
C LEU A 220 -6.13 10.77 -8.77
N ALA A 221 -4.89 10.63 -8.28
CA ALA A 221 -4.37 9.36 -7.77
C ALA A 221 -5.11 8.89 -6.51
N LEU A 222 -5.49 9.79 -5.60
CA LEU A 222 -6.29 9.49 -4.41
C LEU A 222 -7.70 9.03 -4.77
N ALA A 223 -8.33 9.68 -5.74
CA ALA A 223 -9.66 9.28 -6.22
C ALA A 223 -9.64 7.85 -6.81
N ASP A 224 -8.63 7.55 -7.64
CA ASP A 224 -8.42 6.20 -8.17
C ASP A 224 -8.14 5.17 -7.05
N LEU A 225 -7.28 5.52 -6.10
CA LEU A 225 -6.95 4.68 -4.95
C LEU A 225 -8.21 4.34 -4.11
N SER A 226 -8.98 5.36 -3.74
CA SER A 226 -10.23 5.19 -2.95
C SER A 226 -11.29 4.39 -3.70
N ALA A 227 -11.40 4.55 -5.02
CA ALA A 227 -12.38 3.82 -5.82
C ALA A 227 -12.03 2.32 -5.97
N ARG A 228 -10.73 1.95 -5.92
CA ARG A 228 -10.27 0.59 -6.24
C ARG A 228 -9.65 -0.17 -5.08
N CYS A 229 -9.23 0.52 -4.04
CA CYS A 229 -8.49 -0.11 -2.94
C CYS A 229 -9.13 0.23 -1.61
N ALA A 230 -9.22 -0.74 -0.71
CA ALA A 230 -9.65 -0.51 0.67
C ALA A 230 -8.45 0.02 1.47
N ILE A 231 -8.16 1.30 1.29
CA ILE A 231 -7.14 2.06 2.02
C ILE A 231 -7.86 3.11 2.84
N ASP A 232 -7.76 3.02 4.16
CA ASP A 232 -8.49 3.90 5.09
C ASP A 232 -7.80 5.26 5.28
N ALA A 233 -6.49 5.32 5.07
CA ALA A 233 -5.72 6.53 5.22
C ALA A 233 -4.42 6.50 4.41
N VAL A 234 -3.94 7.68 4.07
CA VAL A 234 -2.59 7.89 3.53
C VAL A 234 -1.82 8.89 4.38
N VAL A 235 -0.51 8.74 4.38
CA VAL A 235 0.41 9.70 5.00
C VAL A 235 1.26 10.38 3.93
N ALA A 236 1.81 11.54 4.24
CA ALA A 236 2.87 12.15 3.46
C ALA A 236 3.89 12.75 4.42
N LEU A 237 5.16 12.67 4.05
CA LEU A 237 6.24 13.18 4.88
C LEU A 237 7.24 13.97 4.05
N THR A 238 7.93 14.90 4.69
CA THR A 238 8.99 15.70 4.06
C THR A 238 9.85 16.37 5.13
N ALA A 239 11.06 16.78 4.76
CA ALA A 239 11.87 17.61 5.64
C ALA A 239 11.10 18.86 6.08
N ALA A 240 11.19 19.23 7.36
CA ALA A 240 10.39 20.30 7.98
C ALA A 240 10.49 21.65 7.26
N GLY A 241 11.66 21.94 6.65
CA GLY A 241 11.91 23.13 5.85
C GLY A 241 11.27 23.16 4.46
N ASN A 242 10.73 22.04 3.98
CA ASN A 242 10.14 21.93 2.63
C ASN A 242 8.74 22.55 2.54
N ARG A 243 8.68 23.88 2.53
CA ARG A 243 7.41 24.63 2.49
C ARG A 243 6.56 24.29 1.25
N ARG A 244 7.19 23.99 0.09
CA ARG A 244 6.46 23.65 -1.14
C ARG A 244 5.68 22.34 -0.99
N SER A 245 6.31 21.30 -0.45
CA SER A 245 5.65 20.02 -0.21
C SER A 245 4.56 20.14 0.85
N ARG A 246 4.82 20.84 1.96
CA ARG A 246 3.82 21.10 3.01
C ARG A 246 2.58 21.80 2.46
N ALA A 247 2.77 22.83 1.61
CA ALA A 247 1.64 23.51 0.97
C ALA A 247 0.81 22.61 0.04
N VAL A 248 1.40 21.56 -0.54
CA VAL A 248 0.63 20.53 -1.29
C VAL A 248 -0.19 19.69 -0.31
N MET A 249 0.40 19.21 0.80
CA MET A 249 -0.29 18.44 1.83
C MET A 249 -1.51 19.21 2.36
N GLU A 250 -1.32 20.48 2.70
CA GLU A 250 -2.40 21.37 3.21
C GLU A 250 -3.53 21.56 2.17
N ARG A 251 -3.19 21.79 0.88
CA ARG A 251 -4.20 21.90 -0.19
C ARG A 251 -4.94 20.61 -0.47
N LEU A 252 -4.36 19.45 -0.14
CA LEU A 252 -5.02 18.15 -0.21
C LEU A 252 -5.97 17.92 0.97
N GLY A 253 -5.93 18.77 1.99
CA GLY A 253 -6.72 18.61 3.21
C GLY A 253 -6.09 17.63 4.22
N MET A 254 -4.80 17.35 4.09
CA MET A 254 -4.08 16.51 5.05
C MET A 254 -3.89 17.26 6.37
N THR A 255 -4.02 16.54 7.48
CA THR A 255 -3.82 17.06 8.83
C THR A 255 -2.40 16.80 9.30
N PHE A 256 -1.75 17.80 9.89
CA PHE A 256 -0.44 17.64 10.53
C PHE A 256 -0.54 16.63 11.69
N ALA A 257 0.31 15.63 11.69
CA ALA A 257 0.31 14.53 12.65
C ALA A 257 1.54 14.50 13.57
N GLY A 258 2.55 15.32 13.29
CA GLY A 258 3.74 15.42 14.14
C GLY A 258 5.04 15.61 13.39
N THR A 259 6.15 15.60 14.14
CA THR A 259 7.52 15.62 13.62
C THR A 259 8.29 14.40 14.09
N PHE A 260 9.32 14.03 13.37
CA PHE A 260 10.23 12.96 13.73
C PHE A 260 11.58 13.13 13.04
N ASP A 261 12.63 12.52 13.59
CA ASP A 261 13.94 12.44 12.95
C ASP A 261 13.98 11.27 11.98
N HIS A 262 14.21 11.56 10.69
CA HIS A 262 14.27 10.52 9.67
C HIS A 262 15.58 9.71 9.79
N PRO A 263 15.52 8.38 10.07
CA PRO A 263 16.71 7.60 10.44
C PRO A 263 17.74 7.47 9.32
N ALA A 264 17.31 7.54 8.05
CA ALA A 264 18.22 7.46 6.90
C ALA A 264 18.81 8.83 6.49
N VAL A 265 18.48 9.92 7.21
CA VAL A 265 19.01 11.25 6.91
C VAL A 265 20.08 11.60 7.95
N PRO A 266 21.30 11.97 7.53
CA PRO A 266 22.36 12.40 8.43
C PRO A 266 21.94 13.59 9.30
N ASP A 267 22.64 13.79 10.43
CA ASP A 267 22.43 14.96 11.29
C ASP A 267 22.58 16.25 10.49
N GLY A 268 21.59 17.15 10.63
CA GLY A 268 21.54 18.38 9.88
C GLY A 268 20.10 18.89 9.64
N PRO A 269 19.95 19.96 8.88
CA PRO A 269 18.67 20.66 8.70
C PRO A 269 17.61 19.85 7.92
N LEU A 270 18.01 18.78 7.28
CA LEU A 270 17.09 17.87 6.55
C LEU A 270 16.57 16.71 7.40
N ARG A 271 17.15 16.47 8.59
CA ARG A 271 16.83 15.30 9.41
C ARG A 271 15.44 15.35 9.99
N GLU A 272 15.03 16.52 10.51
CA GLU A 272 13.67 16.68 11.02
C GLU A 272 12.65 16.65 9.88
N HIS A 273 11.70 15.73 9.96
CA HIS A 273 10.59 15.58 9.03
C HIS A 273 9.26 15.91 9.69
N VAL A 274 8.33 16.38 8.90
CA VAL A 274 6.92 16.55 9.27
C VAL A 274 6.13 15.41 8.65
N LEU A 275 5.14 14.91 9.41
CA LEU A 275 4.16 13.93 8.97
C LEU A 275 2.80 14.62 8.85
N TYR A 276 2.12 14.35 7.76
CA TYR A 276 0.72 14.68 7.52
C TYR A 276 -0.07 13.42 7.21
N ARG A 277 -1.34 13.40 7.62
CA ARG A 277 -2.25 12.27 7.41
C ARG A 277 -3.54 12.74 6.74
N LEU A 278 -4.10 11.91 5.88
CA LEU A 278 -5.42 12.06 5.29
C LEU A 278 -6.18 10.75 5.46
N ASP A 279 -7.31 10.80 6.16
CA ASP A 279 -8.25 9.70 6.19
C ASP A 279 -9.08 9.71 4.90
N LEU A 280 -9.22 8.54 4.29
CA LEU A 280 -9.96 8.37 3.05
C LEU A 280 -11.39 7.91 3.35
N PRO A 281 -12.39 8.32 2.55
CA PRO A 281 -13.75 7.84 2.73
C PRO A 281 -13.82 6.32 2.53
N ALA A 282 -14.58 5.67 3.40
CA ALA A 282 -14.83 4.23 3.37
C ALA A 282 -15.64 3.82 2.11
#